data_f0f2c50e32f7dbccff2c0c02f4cd0837
#
_entry.id   f0f2c50e32f7dbccff2c0c02f4cd0837
#
_cell.length_a   1.000
_cell.length_b   1.000
_cell.length_c   1.000
_cell.angle_alpha   90.00
_cell.angle_beta   90.00
_cell.angle_gamma   90.00
#
_symmetry.space_group_name_H-M   'P 1'
#
loop_
_entity.id
_entity.type
_entity.pdbx_description
1 polymer ?
#
loop_
_entity_poly.entity_id
_entity_poly.type
_entity_poly.pdbx_seq_one_letter_code
_entity_poly.pdbx_strand_id
1 'polypeptide(L)'
;MQFAFLFNYPKGNFISGELHVPVDQKVTMKMESKDVIHAFWVPEFRIKQDIIPGQPTILNFTPTKVGKYPIICAELCGPYHGGMRASIIVEEESDYNEWFNKNKKPEVNL
;
A
#
# COMPACT_ATOMS: atom_id res chain seq x y z
N MET A 1 -9.60 1.80 -19.08
CA MET A 1 -8.51 2.18 -18.16
C MET A 1 -8.61 1.39 -16.88
N GLN A 2 -7.55 0.78 -16.47
CA GLN A 2 -7.49 0.08 -15.19
C GLN A 2 -6.85 0.97 -14.15
N PHE A 3 -7.43 0.98 -12.94
CA PHE A 3 -6.86 1.66 -11.79
C PHE A 3 -6.14 0.62 -10.95
N ALA A 4 -4.97 0.97 -10.44
CA ALA A 4 -4.17 0.07 -9.61
C ALA A 4 -3.47 0.84 -8.51
N PHE A 5 -3.31 0.18 -7.36
CA PHE A 5 -2.43 0.69 -6.32
C PHE A 5 -1.00 0.29 -6.63
N LEU A 6 -0.09 1.24 -6.50
CA LEU A 6 1.34 1.00 -6.58
C LEU A 6 1.97 1.50 -5.28
N PHE A 7 2.82 0.67 -4.70
CA PHE A 7 3.45 0.95 -3.42
C PHE A 7 4.92 1.21 -3.62
N ASN A 8 5.35 2.42 -3.29
CA ASN A 8 6.73 2.83 -3.43
C ASN A 8 7.45 2.66 -2.09
N TYR A 9 8.60 1.99 -2.13
CA TYR A 9 9.47 1.78 -0.97
C TYR A 9 10.72 2.62 -1.17
N PRO A 10 10.70 3.90 -0.77
CA PRO A 10 11.81 4.80 -1.10
C PRO A 10 13.15 4.39 -0.50
N LYS A 11 13.14 3.77 0.68
CA LYS A 11 14.37 3.29 1.31
C LYS A 11 15.03 2.15 0.53
N GLY A 12 14.25 1.40 -0.24
CA GLY A 12 14.75 0.31 -1.06
C GLY A 12 14.81 0.64 -2.54
N ASN A 13 14.31 1.81 -2.93
CA ASN A 13 14.30 2.28 -4.30
C ASN A 13 13.57 1.31 -5.25
N PHE A 14 12.40 0.82 -4.85
CA PHE A 14 11.59 -0.06 -5.70
C PHE A 14 10.11 0.19 -5.50
N ILE A 15 9.33 -0.31 -6.47
CA ILE A 15 7.87 -0.21 -6.49
C ILE A 15 7.30 -1.63 -6.55
N SER A 16 6.24 -1.88 -5.79
CA SER A 16 5.56 -3.16 -5.77
C SER A 16 4.05 -2.99 -5.94
N GLY A 17 3.42 -3.97 -6.55
CA GLY A 17 1.96 -4.04 -6.62
C GLY A 17 1.32 -4.59 -5.36
N GLU A 18 2.12 -5.10 -4.44
CA GLU A 18 1.65 -5.60 -3.14
C GLU A 18 2.29 -4.79 -2.04
N LEU A 19 1.55 -4.61 -0.94
CA LEU A 19 2.07 -3.89 0.21
C LEU A 19 2.53 -4.90 1.27
N HIS A 20 3.83 -5.01 1.48
CA HIS A 20 4.43 -5.82 2.54
C HIS A 20 4.78 -4.94 3.72
N VAL A 21 4.39 -5.36 4.91
CA VAL A 21 4.65 -4.62 6.13
C VAL A 21 5.03 -5.58 7.27
N PRO A 22 5.89 -5.14 8.20
CA PRO A 22 6.23 -5.97 9.35
C PRO A 22 5.15 -5.90 10.42
N VAL A 23 4.88 -7.03 11.07
CA VAL A 23 3.91 -7.13 12.15
C VAL A 23 4.39 -6.33 13.37
N ASP A 24 3.46 -5.73 14.10
CA ASP A 24 3.69 -4.99 15.35
C ASP A 24 4.60 -3.76 15.21
N GLN A 25 4.80 -3.28 13.99
CA GLN A 25 5.56 -2.06 13.75
C GLN A 25 4.66 -1.01 13.11
N LYS A 26 4.86 0.25 13.49
CA LYS A 26 4.09 1.35 12.94
C LYS A 26 4.44 1.56 11.46
N VAL A 27 3.42 1.56 10.63
CA VAL A 27 3.55 1.83 9.19
C VAL A 27 3.02 3.22 8.92
N THR A 28 3.80 4.02 8.20
CA THR A 28 3.39 5.34 7.74
C THR A 28 3.35 5.33 6.22
N MET A 29 2.18 5.67 5.67
CA MET A 29 1.98 5.71 4.23
C MET A 29 1.59 7.10 3.80
N LYS A 30 2.29 7.63 2.80
CA LYS A 30 1.88 8.84 2.12
C LYS A 30 1.13 8.42 0.86
N MET A 31 -0.12 8.83 0.74
CA MET A 31 -0.99 8.41 -0.35
C MET A 31 -1.33 9.58 -1.26
N GLU A 32 -1.26 9.33 -2.55
CA GLU A 32 -1.56 10.33 -3.57
C GLU A 32 -2.36 9.69 -4.69
N SER A 33 -3.25 10.47 -5.29
CA SER A 33 -3.96 10.09 -6.50
C SER A 33 -3.68 11.11 -7.59
N LYS A 34 -3.52 10.63 -8.82
CA LYS A 34 -3.24 11.49 -9.97
C LYS A 34 -4.46 11.70 -10.86
N ASP A 35 -5.52 10.97 -10.62
CA ASP A 35 -6.68 10.97 -11.51
C ASP A 35 -7.99 11.27 -10.80
N VAL A 36 -8.51 10.33 -10.03
CA VAL A 36 -9.83 10.42 -9.40
C VAL A 36 -9.73 10.14 -7.91
N ILE A 37 -10.84 10.33 -7.20
CA ILE A 37 -10.90 9.99 -5.78
C ILE A 37 -10.90 8.46 -5.65
N HIS A 38 -9.99 7.96 -4.82
CA HIS A 38 -9.92 6.55 -4.46
C HIS A 38 -10.10 6.41 -2.95
N ALA A 39 -10.38 5.20 -2.50
CA ALA A 39 -10.38 4.90 -1.08
C ALA A 39 -9.48 3.70 -0.82
N PHE A 40 -8.54 3.88 0.09
CA PHE A 40 -7.71 2.79 0.58
C PHE A 40 -8.45 2.15 1.74
N TRP A 41 -8.98 0.95 1.51
CA TRP A 41 -9.82 0.27 2.49
C TRP A 41 -9.27 -1.13 2.74
N VAL A 42 -8.91 -1.39 3.98
CA VAL A 42 -8.52 -2.72 4.44
C VAL A 42 -9.58 -3.16 5.46
N PRO A 43 -10.63 -3.89 5.03
CA PRO A 43 -11.73 -4.25 5.92
C PRO A 43 -11.28 -4.99 7.19
N GLU A 44 -10.30 -5.87 7.07
CA GLU A 44 -9.81 -6.65 8.21
C GLU A 44 -9.20 -5.77 9.31
N PHE A 45 -8.67 -4.61 8.95
CA PHE A 45 -8.07 -3.68 9.89
C PHE A 45 -9.01 -2.55 10.28
N ARG A 46 -10.21 -2.50 9.67
CA ARG A 46 -11.18 -1.42 9.85
C ARG A 46 -10.58 -0.05 9.52
N ILE A 47 -9.74 -0.01 8.51
CA ILE A 47 -9.08 1.20 8.04
C ILE A 47 -9.68 1.58 6.68
N LYS A 48 -10.15 2.82 6.58
CA LYS A 48 -10.63 3.37 5.32
C LYS A 48 -10.18 4.82 5.23
N GLN A 49 -9.50 5.17 4.16
CA GLN A 49 -8.97 6.52 3.96
C GLN A 49 -9.19 6.95 2.53
N ASP A 50 -9.85 8.07 2.33
CA ASP A 50 -10.03 8.65 1.00
C ASP A 50 -8.74 9.28 0.52
N ILE A 51 -8.46 9.09 -0.77
CA ILE A 51 -7.29 9.65 -1.44
C ILE A 51 -7.81 10.61 -2.51
N ILE A 52 -7.61 11.90 -2.27
CA ILE A 52 -8.14 12.96 -3.12
C ILE A 52 -7.04 13.51 -4.01
N PRO A 53 -7.28 13.64 -5.34
CA PRO A 53 -6.26 14.18 -6.24
C PRO A 53 -5.79 15.57 -5.78
N GLY A 54 -4.48 15.78 -5.79
CA GLY A 54 -3.88 17.04 -5.40
C GLY A 54 -3.75 17.25 -3.90
N GLN A 55 -4.21 16.29 -3.08
CA GLN A 55 -4.12 16.37 -1.62
C GLN A 55 -3.43 15.14 -1.05
N PRO A 56 -2.12 15.18 -0.86
CA PRO A 56 -1.42 14.05 -0.23
C PRO A 56 -1.97 13.77 1.17
N THR A 57 -2.17 12.51 1.47
CA THR A 57 -2.73 12.07 2.75
C THR A 57 -1.75 11.12 3.42
N ILE A 58 -1.61 11.26 4.73
CA ILE A 58 -0.75 10.37 5.52
C ILE A 58 -1.62 9.47 6.38
N LEU A 59 -1.41 8.17 6.27
CA LEU A 59 -2.08 7.17 7.08
C LEU A 59 -1.04 6.44 7.91
N ASN A 60 -1.33 6.33 9.20
CA ASN A 60 -0.49 5.56 10.13
C ASN A 60 -1.30 4.41 10.70
N PHE A 61 -0.70 3.22 10.74
CA PHE A 61 -1.33 2.08 11.38
C PHE A 61 -0.25 1.09 11.82
N THR A 62 -0.64 0.21 12.75
CA THR A 62 0.25 -0.83 13.25
C THR A 62 -0.47 -2.17 13.09
N PRO A 63 -0.05 -3.02 12.13
CA PRO A 63 -0.67 -4.33 11.96
C PRO A 63 -0.29 -5.25 13.10
N THR A 64 -1.24 -6.03 13.60
CA THR A 64 -1.02 -6.87 14.77
C THR A 64 -1.09 -8.38 14.49
N LYS A 65 -1.46 -8.76 13.28
CA LYS A 65 -1.64 -10.17 12.95
C LYS A 65 -1.05 -10.48 11.58
N VAL A 66 -0.15 -11.42 11.54
CA VAL A 66 0.46 -11.91 10.29
C VAL A 66 -0.63 -12.51 9.39
N GLY A 67 -0.55 -12.22 8.10
CA GLY A 67 -1.48 -12.74 7.11
C GLY A 67 -1.50 -11.90 5.85
N LYS A 68 -2.31 -12.35 4.90
CA LYS A 68 -2.55 -11.63 3.66
C LYS A 68 -3.99 -11.12 3.66
N TYR A 69 -4.16 -9.84 3.47
CA TYR A 69 -5.48 -9.20 3.56
C TYR A 69 -5.75 -8.40 2.30
N PRO A 70 -7.02 -8.36 1.84
CA PRO A 70 -7.36 -7.58 0.66
C PRO A 70 -7.37 -6.07 0.96
N ILE A 71 -6.92 -5.31 -0.03
CA ILE A 71 -7.09 -3.87 -0.07
C ILE A 71 -8.10 -3.60 -1.18
N ILE A 72 -9.16 -2.88 -0.86
CA ILE A 72 -10.27 -2.66 -1.77
C ILE A 72 -10.48 -1.17 -1.95
N CYS A 73 -10.72 -0.73 -3.19
CA CYS A 73 -11.19 0.63 -3.42
C CYS A 73 -12.67 0.68 -3.07
N ALA A 74 -13.00 1.41 -2.01
CA ALA A 74 -14.36 1.48 -1.49
C ALA A 74 -15.20 2.55 -2.18
N GLU A 75 -14.58 3.46 -2.90
CA GLU A 75 -15.28 4.50 -3.63
C GLU A 75 -15.56 4.08 -5.06
N LEU A 76 -16.53 4.74 -5.68
CA LEU A 76 -16.82 4.52 -7.08
C LEU A 76 -15.74 5.17 -7.94
N CYS A 77 -14.84 4.36 -8.44
CA CYS A 77 -13.70 4.82 -9.26
C CYS A 77 -14.02 4.72 -10.74
N GLY A 78 -15.27 4.97 -11.11
CA GLY A 78 -15.74 4.81 -12.48
C GLY A 78 -16.20 3.39 -12.75
N PRO A 79 -16.38 3.01 -14.02
CA PRO A 79 -16.94 1.70 -14.37
C PRO A 79 -16.07 0.50 -13.98
N TYR A 80 -14.84 0.74 -13.58
CA TYR A 80 -13.91 -0.34 -13.28
C TYR A 80 -13.57 -0.47 -11.79
N HIS A 81 -14.33 0.16 -10.93
CA HIS A 81 -13.97 0.19 -9.51
C HIS A 81 -13.89 -1.20 -8.90
N GLY A 82 -14.67 -2.14 -9.38
CA GLY A 82 -14.63 -3.52 -8.88
C GLY A 82 -13.35 -4.27 -9.20
N GLY A 83 -12.56 -3.80 -10.17
CA GLY A 83 -11.29 -4.41 -10.53
C GLY A 83 -10.09 -3.87 -9.78
N MET A 84 -10.26 -2.81 -9.00
CA MET A 84 -9.14 -2.19 -8.30
C MET A 84 -8.93 -2.85 -6.95
N ARG A 85 -8.01 -3.81 -6.93
CA ARG A 85 -7.69 -4.57 -5.73
C ARG A 85 -6.19 -4.76 -5.60
N ALA A 86 -5.75 -4.84 -4.37
CA ALA A 86 -4.37 -5.17 -4.04
C ALA A 86 -4.38 -5.99 -2.76
N SER A 87 -3.21 -6.34 -2.26
CA SER A 87 -3.08 -7.11 -1.02
C SER A 87 -2.08 -6.45 -0.10
N ILE A 88 -2.38 -6.49 1.19
CA ILE A 88 -1.42 -6.17 2.23
C ILE A 88 -0.96 -7.47 2.85
N ILE A 89 0.35 -7.68 2.89
CA ILE A 89 0.97 -8.88 3.44
C ILE A 89 1.70 -8.47 4.71
N VAL A 90 1.16 -8.90 5.84
CA VAL A 90 1.75 -8.65 7.15
C VAL A 90 2.62 -9.82 7.49
N GLU A 91 3.90 -9.58 7.72
CA GLU A 91 4.92 -10.61 7.90
C GLU A 91 5.70 -10.40 9.19
N GLU A 92 6.31 -11.49 9.68
CA GLU A 92 7.32 -11.36 10.71
C GLU A 92 8.45 -10.47 10.21
N GLU A 93 9.11 -9.78 11.11
CA GLU A 93 10.17 -8.83 10.75
C GLU A 93 11.26 -9.48 9.90
N SER A 94 11.67 -10.71 10.22
CA SER A 94 12.69 -11.42 9.46
C SER A 94 12.26 -11.69 8.02
N ASP A 95 11.01 -12.09 7.83
CA ASP A 95 10.46 -12.37 6.49
C ASP A 95 10.32 -11.08 5.69
N TYR A 96 9.88 -10.02 6.35
CA TYR A 96 9.77 -8.70 5.71
C TYR A 96 11.16 -8.21 5.26
N ASN A 97 12.16 -8.32 6.12
CA ASN A 97 13.51 -7.89 5.79
C ASN A 97 14.11 -8.68 4.64
N GLU A 98 13.85 -9.99 4.60
CA GLU A 98 14.29 -10.84 3.51
C GLU A 98 13.65 -10.42 2.18
N TRP A 99 12.33 -10.19 2.19
CA TRP A 99 11.61 -9.72 1.00
C TRP A 99 12.13 -8.35 0.55
N PHE A 100 12.29 -7.42 1.50
CA PHE A 100 12.78 -6.08 1.21
C PHE A 100 14.17 -6.12 0.58
N ASN A 101 15.08 -6.88 1.16
CA ASN A 101 16.46 -6.99 0.66
C ASN A 101 16.53 -7.65 -0.71
N LYS A 102 15.62 -8.57 -0.99
CA LYS A 102 15.53 -9.23 -2.29
C LYS A 102 15.09 -8.28 -3.41
N ASN A 103 14.27 -7.31 -3.08
CA ASN A 103 13.71 -6.36 -4.05
C ASN A 103 14.45 -5.03 -4.09
N LYS A 104 15.21 -4.73 -3.08
CA LYS A 104 15.96 -3.50 -2.95
C LYS A 104 16.93 -3.32 -4.12
N LYS A 105 16.97 -2.09 -4.65
CA LYS A 105 17.85 -1.74 -5.76
C LYS A 105 18.91 -0.77 -5.30
N PRO A 106 20.10 -0.77 -5.96
CA PRO A 106 21.12 0.20 -5.63
C PRO A 106 20.62 1.62 -5.86
N GLU A 107 21.08 2.53 -5.00
CA GLU A 107 20.79 3.93 -5.17
C GLU A 107 21.56 4.44 -6.38
N VAL A 108 20.88 5.23 -7.22
CA VAL A 108 21.52 5.80 -8.40
C VAL A 108 22.10 7.16 -8.02
N ASN A 109 23.41 7.25 -8.03
CA ASN A 109 24.12 8.52 -7.80
C ASN A 109 24.31 9.21 -9.15
N LEU A 110 23.64 10.32 -9.31
CA LEU A 110 23.77 11.13 -10.52
C LEU A 110 24.71 12.30 -10.30
#